data_e45b0392d828a44b834da85794707319
#
_entry.id   e45b0392d828a44b834da85794707319
#
_cell.length_a   1.000
_cell.length_b   1.000
_cell.length_c   1.000
_cell.angle_alpha   90.00
_cell.angle_beta   90.00
_cell.angle_gamma   90.00
#
_symmetry.space_group_name_H-M   'P 1'
#
loop_
_entity.id
_entity.type
_entity.pdbx_description
1 polymer ?
#
loop_
_entity_poly.entity_id
_entity_poly.type
_entity_poly.pdbx_seq_one_letter_code
_entity_poly.pdbx_strand_id
1 'polypeptide(L)'
;MPDTSAAPLLVLVAMEEEAAPLTSRLTDPDVLATPFAAGVSAVRGRLAGVETVVVTTGIGVAAATAAATWGILTLSPGLVVAAGSCGGLAADVEVGTVIVGESFAWSIADATAFGYAPGQLPGGPERIVAEKAWTDRAERAARRDPAAAVRRGLMLSGDAFVTAPLADPMRERFPGALSTDMETAASARTAEALGMPFVALRAVSDLCGPAAGQQFHLELDVVAETSARAVEALAADLAG
;
A
#
# COMPACT_ATOMS: atom_id res chain seq x y z
N MET A 1 12.13 -19.64 9.26
CA MET A 1 11.94 -18.22 8.95
C MET A 1 13.29 -17.56 9.16
N PRO A 2 13.80 -16.71 8.26
CA PRO A 2 14.97 -15.89 8.60
C PRO A 2 14.61 -15.02 9.81
N ASP A 3 15.58 -14.78 10.68
CA ASP A 3 15.46 -13.90 11.83
C ASP A 3 15.24 -12.47 11.33
N THR A 4 13.99 -11.98 11.40
CA THR A 4 13.59 -10.64 10.95
C THR A 4 13.86 -9.56 12.00
N SER A 5 14.43 -9.92 13.16
CA SER A 5 14.65 -8.99 14.29
C SER A 5 15.76 -7.94 14.01
N ALA A 6 16.58 -8.15 12.99
CA ALA A 6 17.67 -7.25 12.61
C ALA A 6 17.44 -6.51 11.28
N ALA A 7 16.49 -6.93 10.44
CA ALA A 7 16.23 -6.33 9.14
C ALA A 7 15.17 -5.21 9.24
N PRO A 8 15.37 -4.06 8.59
CA PRO A 8 14.45 -2.93 8.72
C PRO A 8 13.08 -3.22 8.10
N LEU A 9 12.05 -2.54 8.61
CA LEU A 9 10.76 -2.40 7.96
C LEU A 9 10.87 -1.36 6.84
N LEU A 10 10.50 -1.70 5.62
CA LEU A 10 10.43 -0.76 4.50
C LEU A 10 8.96 -0.35 4.30
N VAL A 11 8.64 0.91 4.54
CA VAL A 11 7.30 1.47 4.34
C VAL A 11 7.31 2.35 3.11
N LEU A 12 6.43 2.06 2.15
CA LEU A 12 6.27 2.76 0.89
C LEU A 12 4.98 3.56 0.92
N VAL A 13 5.05 4.86 0.69
CA VAL A 13 3.92 5.78 0.54
C VAL A 13 4.09 6.60 -0.73
N ALA A 14 3.01 7.09 -1.33
CA ALA A 14 3.09 7.82 -2.60
C ALA A 14 3.44 9.29 -2.44
N MET A 15 3.00 9.93 -1.35
CA MET A 15 3.02 11.38 -1.18
C MET A 15 3.63 11.79 0.16
N GLU A 16 4.09 13.03 0.26
CA GLU A 16 4.63 13.58 1.50
C GLU A 16 3.56 13.67 2.60
N GLU A 17 2.32 13.96 2.25
CA GLU A 17 1.18 13.99 3.17
C GLU A 17 0.95 12.62 3.82
N GLU A 18 1.18 11.54 3.09
CA GLU A 18 1.09 10.17 3.61
C GLU A 18 2.33 9.78 4.43
N ALA A 19 3.50 10.34 4.09
CA ALA A 19 4.75 10.11 4.83
C ALA A 19 4.78 10.85 6.17
N ALA A 20 4.22 12.06 6.24
CA ALA A 20 4.32 12.97 7.39
C ALA A 20 3.87 12.31 8.71
N PRO A 21 2.70 11.65 8.82
CA PRO A 21 2.29 11.02 10.06
C PRO A 21 3.20 9.83 10.47
N LEU A 22 3.83 9.14 9.52
CA LEU A 22 4.78 8.08 9.80
C LEU A 22 6.14 8.63 10.25
N THR A 23 6.68 9.59 9.51
CA THR A 23 7.99 10.18 9.80
C THR A 23 7.99 10.96 11.13
N SER A 24 6.87 11.60 11.49
CA SER A 24 6.72 12.27 12.79
C SER A 24 6.75 11.32 14.00
N ARG A 25 6.49 10.03 13.80
CA ARG A 25 6.53 8.98 14.82
C ARG A 25 7.91 8.30 14.95
N LEU A 26 8.81 8.55 13.99
CA LEU A 26 10.14 7.97 14.05
C LEU A 26 10.94 8.59 15.21
N THR A 27 11.60 7.75 15.98
CA THR A 27 12.65 8.21 16.89
C THR A 27 14.00 8.17 16.14
N ASP A 28 14.90 9.10 16.44
CA ASP A 28 16.20 9.27 15.81
C ASP A 28 16.13 9.32 14.27
N PRO A 29 15.29 10.20 13.67
CA PRO A 29 15.13 10.26 12.23
C PRO A 29 16.40 10.75 11.52
N ASP A 30 16.76 10.08 10.42
CA ASP A 30 17.86 10.42 9.53
C ASP A 30 17.40 10.37 8.07
N VAL A 31 17.73 11.38 7.28
CA VAL A 31 17.40 11.45 5.86
C VAL A 31 18.40 10.68 5.05
N LEU A 32 17.94 9.68 4.33
CA LEU A 32 18.81 8.88 3.47
C LEU A 32 18.92 9.51 2.07
N ALA A 33 20.15 9.48 1.54
CA ALA A 33 20.38 9.80 0.13
C ALA A 33 19.74 8.73 -0.77
N THR A 34 18.99 9.16 -1.79
CA THR A 34 18.41 8.28 -2.80
C THR A 34 19.09 8.52 -4.16
N PRO A 35 19.09 7.55 -5.09
CA PRO A 35 19.67 7.72 -6.41
C PRO A 35 18.75 8.49 -7.37
N PHE A 36 17.56 8.88 -6.92
CA PHE A 36 16.57 9.54 -7.75
C PHE A 36 16.82 11.05 -7.81
N ALA A 37 16.68 11.64 -9.01
CA ALA A 37 16.91 13.07 -9.22
C ALA A 37 15.83 13.95 -8.57
N ALA A 38 14.60 13.44 -8.43
CA ALA A 38 13.47 14.11 -7.80
C ALA A 38 12.35 13.10 -7.45
N GLY A 39 11.39 13.52 -6.63
CA GLY A 39 10.14 12.81 -6.38
C GLY A 39 10.24 11.59 -5.46
N VAL A 40 11.43 11.22 -4.98
CA VAL A 40 11.64 10.14 -4.03
C VAL A 40 12.43 10.67 -2.84
N SER A 41 11.88 10.51 -1.65
CA SER A 41 12.56 10.79 -0.39
C SER A 41 12.59 9.54 0.49
N ALA A 42 13.54 9.47 1.41
CA ALA A 42 13.64 8.35 2.34
C ALA A 42 14.10 8.84 3.72
N VAL A 43 13.39 8.42 4.76
CA VAL A 43 13.72 8.75 6.15
C VAL A 43 13.83 7.45 6.95
N ARG A 44 14.98 7.22 7.57
CA ARG A 44 15.24 6.11 8.47
C ARG A 44 15.01 6.55 9.91
N GLY A 45 14.54 5.67 10.75
CA GLY A 45 14.39 5.86 12.19
C GLY A 45 13.87 4.60 12.85
N ARG A 46 13.31 4.73 14.04
CA ARG A 46 12.66 3.59 14.71
C ARG A 46 11.18 3.90 14.91
N LEU A 47 10.32 3.05 14.39
CA LEU A 47 8.87 3.10 14.59
C LEU A 47 8.48 2.03 15.61
N ALA A 48 7.91 2.43 16.73
CA ALA A 48 7.57 1.51 17.83
C ALA A 48 8.72 0.54 18.20
N GLY A 49 9.97 1.03 18.15
CA GLY A 49 11.17 0.25 18.47
C GLY A 49 11.77 -0.55 17.32
N VAL A 50 11.10 -0.68 16.18
CA VAL A 50 11.60 -1.38 14.98
C VAL A 50 12.34 -0.42 14.05
N GLU A 51 13.54 -0.80 13.58
CA GLU A 51 14.22 -0.03 12.54
C GLU A 51 13.34 0.03 11.31
N THR A 52 13.04 1.24 10.85
CA THR A 52 12.09 1.49 9.78
C THR A 52 12.63 2.52 8.81
N VAL A 53 12.42 2.30 7.52
CA VAL A 53 12.67 3.29 6.49
C VAL A 53 11.36 3.60 5.81
N VAL A 54 10.93 4.87 5.91
CA VAL A 54 9.76 5.40 5.19
C VAL A 54 10.26 6.00 3.88
N VAL A 55 9.72 5.54 2.77
CA VAL A 55 10.06 6.02 1.42
C VAL A 55 8.84 6.64 0.78
N THR A 56 8.92 7.93 0.44
CA THR A 56 7.97 8.58 -0.45
C THR A 56 8.36 8.23 -1.88
N THR A 57 7.49 7.48 -2.57
CA THR A 57 7.83 6.88 -3.87
C THR A 57 7.56 7.82 -5.06
N GLY A 58 6.69 8.82 -4.87
CA GLY A 58 5.96 9.47 -5.95
C GLY A 58 4.74 8.63 -6.36
N ILE A 59 3.85 9.24 -7.13
CA ILE A 59 2.57 8.65 -7.57
C ILE A 59 2.78 7.81 -8.82
N GLY A 60 2.12 6.66 -8.87
CA GLY A 60 1.98 5.82 -10.05
C GLY A 60 2.87 4.58 -10.07
N VAL A 61 2.51 3.66 -10.96
CA VAL A 61 3.10 2.32 -11.10
C VAL A 61 4.62 2.37 -11.30
N ALA A 62 5.10 3.25 -12.19
CA ALA A 62 6.53 3.34 -12.50
C ALA A 62 7.34 3.87 -11.31
N ALA A 63 6.83 4.90 -10.62
CA ALA A 63 7.46 5.49 -9.45
C ALA A 63 7.54 4.46 -8.30
N ALA A 64 6.43 3.81 -7.98
CA ALA A 64 6.36 2.77 -6.96
C ALA A 64 7.31 1.59 -7.26
N THR A 65 7.35 1.12 -8.51
CA THR A 65 8.26 0.04 -8.92
C THR A 65 9.73 0.43 -8.72
N ALA A 66 10.12 1.62 -9.17
CA ALA A 66 11.50 2.08 -9.07
C ALA A 66 11.94 2.23 -7.61
N ALA A 67 11.13 2.90 -6.78
CA ALA A 67 11.42 3.11 -5.37
C ALA A 67 11.41 1.80 -4.56
N ALA A 68 10.45 0.90 -4.80
CA ALA A 68 10.41 -0.41 -4.16
C ALA A 68 11.63 -1.25 -4.53
N THR A 69 12.04 -1.27 -5.80
CA THR A 69 13.24 -2.00 -6.25
C THR A 69 14.49 -1.46 -5.55
N TRP A 70 14.68 -0.15 -5.55
CA TRP A 70 15.80 0.47 -4.85
C TRP A 70 15.80 0.14 -3.36
N GLY A 71 14.67 0.35 -2.69
CA GLY A 71 14.55 0.11 -1.25
C GLY A 71 14.85 -1.34 -0.87
N ILE A 72 14.29 -2.29 -1.61
CA ILE A 72 14.50 -3.72 -1.35
C ILE A 72 15.98 -4.11 -1.55
N LEU A 73 16.58 -3.73 -2.68
CA LEU A 73 17.95 -4.14 -3.03
C LEU A 73 19.01 -3.43 -2.17
N THR A 74 18.74 -2.19 -1.73
CA THR A 74 19.71 -1.39 -0.97
C THR A 74 19.60 -1.62 0.53
N LEU A 75 18.40 -1.78 1.05
CA LEU A 75 18.14 -1.82 2.50
C LEU A 75 17.97 -3.26 3.02
N SER A 76 17.73 -4.24 2.15
CA SER A 76 17.47 -5.64 2.52
C SER A 76 16.43 -5.78 3.66
N PRO A 77 15.21 -5.24 3.49
CA PRO A 77 14.22 -5.20 4.56
C PRO A 77 13.72 -6.61 4.93
N GLY A 78 13.22 -6.77 6.14
CA GLY A 78 12.54 -8.00 6.57
C GLY A 78 11.08 -8.07 6.10
N LEU A 79 10.45 -6.91 5.87
CA LEU A 79 9.08 -6.77 5.40
C LEU A 79 8.93 -5.47 4.62
N VAL A 80 8.18 -5.51 3.52
CA VAL A 80 7.76 -4.34 2.75
C VAL A 80 6.28 -4.05 3.04
N VAL A 81 5.97 -2.81 3.36
CA VAL A 81 4.60 -2.34 3.64
C VAL A 81 4.24 -1.24 2.66
N ALA A 82 3.16 -1.41 1.89
CA ALA A 82 2.53 -0.30 1.18
C ALA A 82 1.49 0.35 2.11
N ALA A 83 1.62 1.65 2.31
CA ALA A 83 0.75 2.43 3.19
C ALA A 83 0.22 3.69 2.47
N GLY A 84 -0.67 4.43 3.12
CA GLY A 84 -1.26 5.65 2.58
C GLY A 84 -2.75 5.52 2.29
N SER A 85 -3.23 6.27 1.31
CA SER A 85 -4.64 6.38 0.93
C SER A 85 -5.04 5.44 -0.22
N CYS A 86 -6.34 5.18 -0.39
CA CYS A 86 -6.91 4.48 -1.54
C CYS A 86 -8.37 4.90 -1.75
N GLY A 87 -8.87 4.76 -2.97
CA GLY A 87 -10.29 4.91 -3.27
C GLY A 87 -11.08 3.63 -2.96
N GLY A 88 -12.26 3.76 -2.34
CA GLY A 88 -13.16 2.67 -2.01
C GLY A 88 -14.00 2.23 -3.22
N LEU A 89 -14.00 0.94 -3.53
CA LEU A 89 -14.80 0.35 -4.62
C LEU A 89 -16.00 -0.43 -4.12
N ALA A 90 -15.85 -1.20 -3.04
CA ALA A 90 -16.95 -2.02 -2.52
C ALA A 90 -18.05 -1.16 -1.88
N ALA A 91 -19.30 -1.59 -2.02
CA ALA A 91 -20.45 -0.83 -1.53
C ALA A 91 -20.54 -0.73 0.01
N ASP A 92 -19.83 -1.61 0.72
CA ASP A 92 -19.79 -1.69 2.17
C ASP A 92 -18.46 -1.15 2.77
N VAL A 93 -17.75 -0.37 1.98
CA VAL A 93 -16.53 0.33 2.39
C VAL A 93 -16.86 1.82 2.54
N GLU A 94 -16.42 2.41 3.64
CA GLU A 94 -16.59 3.83 3.97
C GLU A 94 -15.25 4.55 4.04
N VAL A 95 -15.27 5.88 3.93
CA VAL A 95 -14.07 6.72 4.16
C VAL A 95 -13.51 6.44 5.56
N GLY A 96 -12.20 6.31 5.68
CA GLY A 96 -11.51 5.92 6.90
C GLY A 96 -11.41 4.42 7.15
N THR A 97 -12.07 3.56 6.33
CA THR A 97 -11.87 2.11 6.41
C THR A 97 -10.43 1.73 6.06
N VAL A 98 -9.77 0.96 6.92
CA VAL A 98 -8.45 0.38 6.63
C VAL A 98 -8.62 -0.87 5.77
N ILE A 99 -8.01 -0.86 4.61
CA ILE A 99 -7.96 -2.03 3.71
C ILE A 99 -6.65 -2.77 3.94
N VAL A 100 -6.76 -4.04 4.30
CA VAL A 100 -5.66 -4.98 4.38
C VAL A 100 -5.61 -5.78 3.07
N GLY A 101 -4.56 -5.58 2.29
CA GLY A 101 -4.42 -6.25 0.99
C GLY A 101 -4.15 -7.74 1.14
N GLU A 102 -5.03 -8.58 0.62
CA GLU A 102 -4.86 -10.03 0.56
C GLU A 102 -4.35 -10.47 -0.82
N SER A 103 -4.86 -9.81 -1.86
CA SER A 103 -4.43 -9.99 -3.24
C SER A 103 -4.49 -8.68 -4.03
N PHE A 104 -3.72 -8.63 -5.10
CA PHE A 104 -3.54 -7.42 -5.90
C PHE A 104 -3.68 -7.72 -7.39
N ALA A 105 -4.26 -6.78 -8.14
CA ALA A 105 -4.38 -6.89 -9.59
C ALA A 105 -4.23 -5.52 -10.24
N TRP A 106 -3.89 -5.54 -11.54
CA TRP A 106 -3.82 -4.33 -12.34
C TRP A 106 -5.23 -3.91 -12.78
N SER A 107 -5.64 -2.71 -12.41
CA SER A 107 -7.01 -2.21 -12.65
C SER A 107 -7.31 -2.01 -14.14
N ILE A 108 -6.31 -1.60 -14.93
CA ILE A 108 -6.46 -1.22 -16.34
C ILE A 108 -5.75 -2.17 -17.32
N ALA A 109 -4.98 -3.16 -16.84
CA ALA A 109 -4.35 -4.13 -17.71
C ALA A 109 -5.38 -5.05 -18.36
N ASP A 110 -5.26 -5.25 -19.66
CA ASP A 110 -6.17 -6.08 -20.43
C ASP A 110 -5.44 -6.92 -21.48
N ALA A 111 -5.42 -8.20 -21.26
CA ALA A 111 -4.97 -9.20 -22.21
C ALA A 111 -6.04 -10.30 -22.42
N THR A 112 -7.30 -10.00 -22.14
CA THR A 112 -8.42 -10.94 -22.24
C THR A 112 -8.64 -11.46 -23.66
N ALA A 113 -8.29 -10.67 -24.68
CA ALA A 113 -8.28 -11.11 -26.08
C ALA A 113 -7.36 -12.34 -26.33
N PHE A 114 -6.40 -12.58 -25.43
CA PHE A 114 -5.49 -13.74 -25.48
C PHE A 114 -5.83 -14.79 -24.43
N GLY A 115 -7.00 -14.72 -23.79
CA GLY A 115 -7.48 -15.69 -22.80
C GLY A 115 -6.96 -15.45 -21.36
N TYR A 116 -6.32 -14.33 -21.08
CA TYR A 116 -5.91 -13.97 -19.73
C TYR A 116 -7.09 -13.42 -18.91
N ALA A 117 -7.02 -13.57 -17.60
CA ALA A 117 -8.01 -12.98 -16.70
C ALA A 117 -7.92 -11.43 -16.69
N PRO A 118 -9.01 -10.70 -16.36
CA PRO A 118 -8.96 -9.26 -16.16
C PRO A 118 -7.87 -8.86 -15.16
N GLY A 119 -7.05 -7.88 -15.53
CA GLY A 119 -5.93 -7.42 -14.71
C GLY A 119 -4.70 -8.31 -14.70
N GLN A 120 -4.70 -9.40 -15.46
CA GLN A 120 -3.52 -10.26 -15.64
C GLN A 120 -2.66 -9.77 -16.80
N LEU A 121 -1.36 -9.64 -16.56
CA LEU A 121 -0.37 -9.40 -17.61
C LEU A 121 0.14 -10.75 -18.17
N PRO A 122 0.43 -10.86 -19.48
CA PRO A 122 1.04 -12.05 -20.04
C PRO A 122 2.33 -12.45 -19.31
N GLY A 123 2.43 -13.73 -18.94
CA GLY A 123 3.55 -14.24 -18.16
C GLY A 123 3.53 -13.92 -16.66
N GLY A 124 2.54 -13.17 -16.19
CA GLY A 124 2.33 -12.88 -14.77
C GLY A 124 1.21 -13.75 -14.15
N PRO A 125 1.10 -13.74 -12.81
CA PRO A 125 0.00 -14.39 -12.12
C PRO A 125 -1.33 -13.68 -12.40
N GLU A 126 -2.46 -14.38 -12.26
CA GLU A 126 -3.78 -13.79 -12.31
C GLU A 126 -3.99 -12.76 -11.20
N ARG A 127 -3.48 -13.08 -10.01
CA ARG A 127 -3.44 -12.22 -8.83
C ARG A 127 -2.07 -12.34 -8.18
N ILE A 128 -1.52 -11.22 -7.72
CA ILE A 128 -0.40 -11.20 -6.81
C ILE A 128 -1.00 -11.46 -5.43
N VAL A 129 -0.51 -12.46 -4.70
CA VAL A 129 -1.11 -12.87 -3.41
C VAL A 129 -0.12 -12.63 -2.29
N ALA A 130 -0.53 -11.87 -1.29
CA ALA A 130 0.26 -11.69 -0.08
C ALA A 130 0.32 -12.99 0.73
N GLU A 131 1.44 -13.23 1.40
CA GLU A 131 1.59 -14.38 2.28
C GLU A 131 0.59 -14.27 3.46
N LYS A 132 -0.22 -15.33 3.63
CA LYS A 132 -1.31 -15.35 4.63
C LYS A 132 -0.85 -14.99 6.04
N ALA A 133 0.30 -15.47 6.47
CA ALA A 133 0.82 -15.20 7.81
C ALA A 133 1.05 -13.70 8.06
N TRP A 134 1.60 -13.01 7.05
CA TRP A 134 1.83 -11.57 7.12
C TRP A 134 0.53 -10.77 7.03
N THR A 135 -0.41 -11.20 6.17
CA THR A 135 -1.72 -10.57 6.06
C THR A 135 -2.54 -10.73 7.34
N ASP A 136 -2.53 -11.92 7.95
CA ASP A 136 -3.19 -12.15 9.25
C ASP A 136 -2.59 -11.26 10.35
N ARG A 137 -1.28 -11.06 10.34
CA ARG A 137 -0.58 -10.20 11.28
C ARG A 137 -0.95 -8.73 11.10
N ALA A 138 -0.95 -8.26 9.85
CA ALA A 138 -1.35 -6.90 9.50
C ALA A 138 -2.81 -6.62 9.87
N GLU A 139 -3.72 -7.57 9.62
CA GLU A 139 -5.12 -7.43 9.99
C GLU A 139 -5.31 -7.33 11.51
N ARG A 140 -4.64 -8.19 12.29
CA ARG A 140 -4.70 -8.10 13.76
C ARG A 140 -4.15 -6.76 14.27
N ALA A 141 -3.08 -6.26 13.68
CA ALA A 141 -2.51 -4.97 14.04
C ALA A 141 -3.48 -3.82 13.73
N ALA A 142 -4.06 -3.79 12.54
CA ALA A 142 -5.02 -2.76 12.16
C ALA A 142 -6.26 -2.76 13.07
N ARG A 143 -6.74 -3.93 13.48
CA ARG A 143 -7.89 -4.07 14.40
C ARG A 143 -7.61 -3.66 15.86
N ARG A 144 -6.37 -3.29 16.20
CA ARG A 144 -6.06 -2.72 17.54
C ARG A 144 -6.63 -1.31 17.73
N ASP A 145 -6.86 -0.58 16.63
CA ASP A 145 -7.59 0.68 16.69
C ASP A 145 -9.11 0.41 16.66
N PRO A 146 -9.83 0.58 17.79
CA PRO A 146 -11.26 0.28 17.83
C PRO A 146 -12.10 1.29 17.03
N ALA A 147 -11.53 2.42 16.65
CA ALA A 147 -12.20 3.43 15.84
C ALA A 147 -12.11 3.14 14.34
N ALA A 148 -11.19 2.29 13.90
CA ALA A 148 -11.00 1.96 12.49
C ALA A 148 -11.86 0.74 12.08
N ALA A 149 -12.71 0.92 11.06
CA ALA A 149 -13.27 -0.21 10.33
C ALA A 149 -12.13 -0.90 9.54
N VAL A 150 -12.08 -2.23 9.53
CA VAL A 150 -11.02 -2.98 8.83
C VAL A 150 -11.66 -3.99 7.88
N ARG A 151 -11.27 -3.93 6.62
CA ARG A 151 -11.66 -4.90 5.58
C ARG A 151 -10.41 -5.54 4.98
N ARG A 152 -10.51 -6.81 4.63
CA ARG A 152 -9.43 -7.57 3.99
C ARG A 152 -9.89 -8.12 2.65
N GLY A 153 -9.08 -7.98 1.60
CA GLY A 153 -9.41 -8.52 0.29
C GLY A 153 -8.58 -8.00 -0.86
N LEU A 154 -9.20 -8.00 -2.06
CA LEU A 154 -8.58 -7.60 -3.31
C LEU A 154 -8.43 -6.08 -3.38
N MET A 155 -7.22 -5.63 -3.68
CA MET A 155 -6.90 -4.24 -4.04
C MET A 155 -6.48 -4.16 -5.52
N LEU A 156 -6.93 -3.13 -6.19
CA LEU A 156 -6.58 -2.86 -7.58
C LEU A 156 -5.59 -1.68 -7.65
N SER A 157 -4.69 -1.69 -8.64
CA SER A 157 -3.81 -0.54 -8.89
C SER A 157 -3.63 -0.27 -10.37
N GLY A 158 -3.48 1.02 -10.71
CA GLY A 158 -3.18 1.46 -12.09
C GLY A 158 -3.03 2.97 -12.16
N ASP A 159 -2.42 3.47 -13.21
CA ASP A 159 -2.10 4.89 -13.40
C ASP A 159 -3.34 5.75 -13.74
N ALA A 160 -4.40 5.63 -12.92
CA ALA A 160 -5.60 6.43 -13.06
C ALA A 160 -6.19 6.77 -11.68
N PHE A 161 -6.47 8.05 -11.44
CA PHE A 161 -7.34 8.46 -10.34
C PHE A 161 -8.78 8.08 -10.68
N VAL A 162 -9.35 7.13 -9.93
CA VAL A 162 -10.64 6.53 -10.27
C VAL A 162 -11.79 7.39 -9.77
N THR A 163 -12.65 7.81 -10.70
CA THR A 163 -13.89 8.52 -10.45
C THR A 163 -15.07 7.76 -11.06
N ALA A 164 -16.30 8.25 -10.87
CA ALA A 164 -17.53 7.57 -11.32
C ALA A 164 -17.48 6.93 -12.72
N PRO A 165 -16.94 7.57 -13.78
CA PRO A 165 -16.89 6.94 -15.11
C PRO A 165 -16.01 5.69 -15.19
N LEU A 166 -15.02 5.56 -14.32
CA LEU A 166 -14.11 4.41 -14.27
C LEU A 166 -14.53 3.38 -13.23
N ALA A 167 -15.21 3.82 -12.16
CA ALA A 167 -15.52 2.98 -11.01
C ALA A 167 -16.52 1.84 -11.34
N ASP A 168 -17.62 2.16 -12.05
CA ASP A 168 -18.63 1.16 -12.33
C ASP A 168 -18.15 0.05 -13.26
N PRO A 169 -17.47 0.33 -14.40
CA PRO A 169 -16.83 -0.71 -15.20
C PRO A 169 -15.78 -1.51 -14.43
N MET A 170 -15.07 -0.88 -13.49
CA MET A 170 -14.09 -1.55 -12.67
C MET A 170 -14.72 -2.51 -11.66
N ARG A 171 -15.83 -2.12 -11.01
CA ARG A 171 -16.62 -2.98 -10.12
C ARG A 171 -17.18 -4.21 -10.85
N GLU A 172 -17.67 -4.02 -12.08
CA GLU A 172 -18.18 -5.11 -12.92
C GLU A 172 -17.06 -6.07 -13.33
N ARG A 173 -15.89 -5.53 -13.69
CA ARG A 173 -14.74 -6.30 -14.17
C ARG A 173 -14.02 -7.06 -13.05
N PHE A 174 -14.04 -6.53 -11.83
CA PHE A 174 -13.36 -7.09 -10.65
C PHE A 174 -14.35 -7.27 -9.49
N PRO A 175 -15.27 -8.24 -9.57
CA PRO A 175 -16.20 -8.51 -8.49
C PRO A 175 -15.47 -8.78 -7.16
N GLY A 176 -15.89 -8.06 -6.11
CA GLY A 176 -15.31 -8.20 -4.78
C GLY A 176 -14.03 -7.38 -4.54
N ALA A 177 -13.58 -6.56 -5.48
CA ALA A 177 -12.51 -5.59 -5.22
C ALA A 177 -12.97 -4.57 -4.17
N LEU A 178 -12.13 -4.37 -3.15
CA LEU A 178 -12.43 -3.46 -2.04
C LEU A 178 -12.01 -2.03 -2.33
N SER A 179 -10.86 -1.86 -2.98
CA SER A 179 -10.25 -0.54 -3.20
C SER A 179 -9.42 -0.49 -4.47
N THR A 180 -9.04 0.73 -4.84
CA THR A 180 -8.11 1.02 -5.93
C THR A 180 -7.13 2.11 -5.50
N ASP A 181 -5.90 2.03 -6.00
CA ASP A 181 -4.84 3.01 -5.82
C ASP A 181 -3.94 3.06 -7.07
N MET A 182 -2.78 3.69 -6.98
CA MET A 182 -1.87 3.82 -8.11
C MET A 182 -0.52 3.12 -7.90
N GLU A 183 -0.26 2.43 -6.76
CA GLU A 183 1.07 1.93 -6.38
C GLU A 183 1.12 0.49 -5.87
N THR A 184 0.08 0.05 -5.17
CA THR A 184 0.15 -1.16 -4.33
C THR A 184 0.46 -2.42 -5.13
N ALA A 185 -0.20 -2.66 -6.28
CA ALA A 185 0.07 -3.83 -7.09
C ALA A 185 1.50 -3.81 -7.67
N ALA A 186 2.05 -2.62 -7.98
CA ALA A 186 3.42 -2.48 -8.45
C ALA A 186 4.43 -2.83 -7.36
N SER A 187 4.21 -2.32 -6.15
CA SER A 187 5.04 -2.62 -4.97
C SER A 187 4.96 -4.12 -4.60
N ALA A 188 3.76 -4.70 -4.60
CA ALA A 188 3.55 -6.11 -4.34
C ALA A 188 4.24 -7.01 -5.38
N ARG A 189 4.12 -6.68 -6.67
CA ARG A 189 4.77 -7.43 -7.76
C ARG A 189 6.29 -7.32 -7.68
N THR A 190 6.81 -6.16 -7.30
CA THR A 190 8.25 -5.96 -7.11
C THR A 190 8.76 -6.79 -5.93
N ALA A 191 8.05 -6.77 -4.80
CA ALA A 191 8.39 -7.57 -3.62
C ALA A 191 8.36 -9.08 -3.94
N GLU A 192 7.30 -9.56 -4.62
CA GLU A 192 7.20 -10.94 -5.08
C GLU A 192 8.37 -11.34 -5.98
N ALA A 193 8.72 -10.50 -6.97
CA ALA A 193 9.81 -10.76 -7.90
C ALA A 193 11.19 -10.83 -7.23
N LEU A 194 11.36 -10.13 -6.10
CA LEU A 194 12.59 -10.09 -5.32
C LEU A 194 12.54 -11.02 -4.08
N GLY A 195 11.49 -11.83 -3.94
CA GLY A 195 11.34 -12.80 -2.85
C GLY A 195 11.14 -12.19 -1.47
N MET A 196 10.57 -10.97 -1.40
CA MET A 196 10.35 -10.22 -0.15
C MET A 196 8.91 -10.37 0.35
N PRO A 197 8.71 -10.57 1.68
CA PRO A 197 7.39 -10.47 2.28
C PRO A 197 6.77 -9.08 2.05
N PHE A 198 5.46 -9.08 1.79
CA PHE A 198 4.74 -7.84 1.49
C PHE A 198 3.38 -7.81 2.18
N VAL A 199 3.00 -6.63 2.67
CA VAL A 199 1.64 -6.32 3.13
C VAL A 199 1.20 -4.95 2.63
N ALA A 200 -0.11 -4.72 2.52
CA ALA A 200 -0.69 -3.40 2.27
C ALA A 200 -1.66 -3.02 3.39
N LEU A 201 -1.52 -1.80 3.89
CA LEU A 201 -2.34 -1.18 4.93
C LEU A 201 -2.71 0.24 4.46
N ARG A 202 -3.79 0.36 3.70
CA ARG A 202 -4.24 1.65 3.17
C ARG A 202 -5.59 2.07 3.78
N ALA A 203 -5.82 3.36 3.92
CA ALA A 203 -7.10 3.88 4.40
C ALA A 203 -7.87 4.54 3.24
N VAL A 204 -9.19 4.34 3.23
CA VAL A 204 -10.07 4.83 2.17
C VAL A 204 -10.25 6.34 2.31
N SER A 205 -9.87 7.09 1.28
CA SER A 205 -9.97 8.56 1.22
C SER A 205 -11.24 9.05 0.53
N ASP A 206 -11.75 8.27 -0.40
CA ASP A 206 -12.90 8.61 -1.23
C ASP A 206 -13.59 7.32 -1.72
N LEU A 207 -14.78 7.43 -2.26
CA LEU A 207 -15.59 6.29 -2.72
C LEU A 207 -15.63 6.16 -4.24
N CYS A 208 -14.65 6.70 -4.95
CA CYS A 208 -14.55 6.66 -6.42
C CYS A 208 -15.82 7.21 -7.12
N GLY A 209 -16.58 8.06 -6.43
CA GLY A 209 -17.81 8.65 -6.92
C GLY A 209 -17.60 9.95 -7.71
N PRO A 210 -18.70 10.66 -8.05
CA PRO A 210 -18.60 11.96 -8.71
C PRO A 210 -17.85 13.03 -7.91
N ALA A 211 -17.83 12.92 -6.56
CA ALA A 211 -17.16 13.83 -5.65
C ALA A 211 -15.79 13.32 -5.19
N ALA A 212 -15.24 12.24 -5.76
CA ALA A 212 -14.03 11.58 -5.30
C ALA A 212 -12.84 12.54 -5.10
N GLY A 213 -12.58 13.42 -6.07
CA GLY A 213 -11.49 14.39 -5.95
C GLY A 213 -11.65 15.35 -4.79
N GLN A 214 -12.89 15.80 -4.51
CA GLN A 214 -13.15 16.67 -3.36
C GLN A 214 -13.02 15.91 -2.03
N GLN A 215 -13.54 14.69 -1.95
CA GLN A 215 -13.40 13.83 -0.76
C GLN A 215 -11.92 13.57 -0.48
N PHE A 216 -11.15 13.18 -1.49
CA PHE A 216 -9.72 12.95 -1.36
C PHE A 216 -8.99 14.15 -0.71
N HIS A 217 -9.21 15.37 -1.22
CA HIS A 217 -8.55 16.56 -0.68
C HIS A 217 -8.97 16.91 0.74
N LEU A 218 -10.20 16.62 1.12
CA LEU A 218 -10.70 16.93 2.47
C LEU A 218 -10.25 15.90 3.52
N GLU A 219 -10.10 14.65 3.13
CA GLU A 219 -9.89 13.53 4.04
C GLU A 219 -8.45 13.01 4.07
N LEU A 220 -7.57 13.49 3.16
CA LEU A 220 -6.22 12.95 2.99
C LEU A 220 -5.42 12.91 4.29
N ASP A 221 -5.39 13.99 5.06
CA ASP A 221 -4.63 14.04 6.33
C ASP A 221 -5.16 13.03 7.36
N VAL A 222 -6.49 12.88 7.43
CA VAL A 222 -7.15 11.97 8.37
C VAL A 222 -6.87 10.51 8.01
N VAL A 223 -6.94 10.16 6.73
CA VAL A 223 -6.72 8.79 6.29
C VAL A 223 -5.24 8.42 6.25
N ALA A 224 -4.36 9.36 5.97
CA ALA A 224 -2.91 9.18 6.12
C ALA A 224 -2.55 8.84 7.57
N GLU A 225 -3.13 9.57 8.52
CA GLU A 225 -3.00 9.30 9.96
C GLU A 225 -3.55 7.92 10.33
N THR A 226 -4.70 7.52 9.77
CA THR A 226 -5.33 6.21 10.03
C THR A 226 -4.47 5.07 9.50
N SER A 227 -3.93 5.19 8.29
CA SER A 227 -2.98 4.22 7.72
C SER A 227 -1.71 4.15 8.55
N ALA A 228 -1.14 5.30 8.96
CA ALA A 228 0.07 5.37 9.78
C ALA A 228 -0.09 4.66 11.12
N ARG A 229 -1.24 4.81 11.81
CA ARG A 229 -1.54 4.07 13.05
C ARG A 229 -1.56 2.55 12.82
N ALA A 230 -2.12 2.08 11.72
CA ALA A 230 -2.14 0.66 11.40
C ALA A 230 -0.71 0.12 11.17
N VAL A 231 0.15 0.89 10.48
CA VAL A 231 1.57 0.54 10.27
C VAL A 231 2.34 0.56 11.60
N GLU A 232 2.14 1.56 12.45
CA GLU A 232 2.78 1.63 13.77
C GLU A 232 2.36 0.44 14.67
N ALA A 233 1.08 0.06 14.65
CA ALA A 233 0.59 -1.11 15.37
C ALA A 233 1.22 -2.40 14.83
N LEU A 234 1.47 -2.52 13.52
CA LEU A 234 2.19 -3.63 12.93
C LEU A 234 3.66 -3.63 13.38
N ALA A 235 4.33 -2.49 13.37
CA ALA A 235 5.70 -2.36 13.86
C ALA A 235 5.81 -2.76 15.33
N ALA A 236 4.88 -2.32 16.18
CA ALA A 236 4.82 -2.72 17.60
C ALA A 236 4.64 -4.24 17.76
N ASP A 237 3.87 -4.88 16.88
CA ASP A 237 3.69 -6.35 16.87
C ASP A 237 4.97 -7.09 16.40
N LEU A 238 5.84 -6.44 15.62
CA LEU A 238 7.13 -6.99 15.19
C LEU A 238 8.19 -6.89 16.29
N ALA A 239 8.09 -5.90 17.18
CA ALA A 239 9.04 -5.66 18.27
C ALA A 239 8.86 -6.62 19.46
N GLY A 240 7.67 -7.19 19.64
CA GLY A 240 7.29 -8.07 20.76
C GLY A 240 7.16 -9.52 20.40
#